data_306ed2846f471bbd2cfffb0693bc3c4d
#
_entry.id   306ed2846f471bbd2cfffb0693bc3c4d
#
_cell.length_a   1.000
_cell.length_b   1.000
_cell.length_c   1.000
_cell.angle_alpha   90.00
_cell.angle_beta   90.00
_cell.angle_gamma   90.00
#
_symmetry.space_group_name_H-M   'P 1'
#
loop_
_entity.id
_entity.type
_entity.pdbx_description
1 polymer ?
#
loop_
_entity_poly.entity_id
_entity_poly.type
_entity_poly.pdbx_seq_one_letter_code
_entity_poly.pdbx_strand_id
1 'polypeptide(L)'
;NDNINTVKSWTRKEVLKDLKFYSVLPAMLASSFIITGIVINQTFIIESKEWGKFAIAKSFMIYSLLTVATLFLSGFLVDKFSSRKIFPLLNVPLLLSLIILVFFDHPISAFVFMGFMGISNGLTNVLMSSFWAEIYGVNYLGSIKALTGSLMVFSTALATAVFGSLIDLGY
;
A
#
# COMPACT_ATOMS: atom_id res chain seq x y z
N ASN A 1 -32.41 5.52 -21.47
CA ASN A 1 -32.83 5.65 -20.05
C ASN A 1 -31.78 4.99 -19.19
N ASP A 2 -30.68 5.72 -19.00
CA ASP A 2 -29.58 5.27 -18.15
C ASP A 2 -29.91 5.66 -16.71
N ASN A 3 -30.41 4.70 -15.95
CA ASN A 3 -30.41 4.74 -14.51
C ASN A 3 -28.94 4.64 -14.05
N ILE A 4 -28.18 5.70 -14.24
CA ILE A 4 -26.93 5.91 -13.51
C ILE A 4 -27.36 6.08 -12.06
N ASN A 5 -27.25 5.01 -11.26
CA ASN A 5 -27.33 5.09 -9.82
C ASN A 5 -26.21 6.02 -9.36
N THR A 6 -26.51 7.32 -9.35
CA THR A 6 -25.56 8.34 -8.88
C THR A 6 -25.37 8.10 -7.39
N VAL A 7 -24.24 7.51 -7.05
CA VAL A 7 -23.84 7.37 -5.64
C VAL A 7 -23.89 8.76 -5.02
N LYS A 8 -24.64 8.92 -3.93
CA LYS A 8 -24.68 10.19 -3.19
C LYS A 8 -23.25 10.65 -2.91
N SER A 9 -22.92 11.85 -3.35
CA SER A 9 -21.59 12.41 -3.10
C SER A 9 -21.52 12.95 -1.66
N TRP A 10 -20.60 12.38 -0.88
CA TRP A 10 -20.40 12.73 0.52
C TRP A 10 -19.38 13.84 0.67
N THR A 11 -19.66 14.80 1.54
CA THR A 11 -18.70 15.83 1.93
C THR A 11 -17.65 15.24 2.90
N ARG A 12 -16.49 15.89 3.02
CA ARG A 12 -15.43 15.50 3.99
C ARG A 12 -15.98 15.36 5.43
N LYS A 13 -16.90 16.22 5.84
CA LYS A 13 -17.49 16.18 7.18
C LYS A 13 -18.39 14.96 7.40
N GLU A 14 -19.11 14.54 6.38
CA GLU A 14 -19.94 13.33 6.42
C GLU A 14 -19.07 12.07 6.47
N VAL A 15 -17.99 12.01 5.66
CA VAL A 15 -17.05 10.89 5.64
C VAL A 15 -16.38 10.68 6.99
N LEU A 16 -15.99 11.76 7.67
CA LEU A 16 -15.41 11.70 9.03
C LEU A 16 -16.37 11.17 10.11
N LYS A 17 -17.67 11.10 9.82
CA LYS A 17 -18.68 10.53 10.72
C LYS A 17 -19.04 9.09 10.37
N ASP A 18 -18.56 8.58 9.25
CA ASP A 18 -18.89 7.23 8.80
C ASP A 18 -17.90 6.20 9.39
N LEU A 19 -18.44 5.22 10.12
CA LEU A 19 -17.66 4.12 10.69
C LEU A 19 -16.94 3.28 9.62
N LYS A 20 -17.49 3.20 8.40
CA LYS A 20 -16.85 2.49 7.28
C LYS A 20 -15.51 3.11 6.91
N PHE A 21 -15.39 4.44 7.00
CA PHE A 21 -14.13 5.13 6.78
C PHE A 21 -13.03 4.61 7.73
N TYR A 22 -13.35 4.53 9.01
CA TYR A 22 -12.39 4.08 10.04
C TYR A 22 -12.10 2.59 9.99
N SER A 23 -12.99 1.75 9.48
CA SER A 23 -12.73 0.32 9.31
C SER A 23 -11.79 0.01 8.13
N VAL A 24 -11.82 0.86 7.09
CA VAL A 24 -10.99 0.71 5.88
C VAL A 24 -9.62 1.39 6.04
N LEU A 25 -9.58 2.49 6.74
CA LEU A 25 -8.39 3.34 6.90
C LEU A 25 -7.15 2.57 7.40
N PRO A 26 -7.21 1.69 8.42
CA PRO A 26 -6.04 0.96 8.90
C PRO A 26 -5.38 0.10 7.82
N ALA A 27 -6.17 -0.53 6.94
CA ALA A 27 -5.64 -1.35 5.86
C ALA A 27 -4.83 -0.53 4.84
N MET A 28 -5.26 0.69 4.57
CA MET A 28 -4.53 1.64 3.69
C MET A 28 -3.29 2.22 4.37
N LEU A 29 -3.40 2.58 5.66
CA LEU A 29 -2.28 3.11 6.43
C LEU A 29 -1.19 2.06 6.66
N ALA A 30 -1.56 0.79 6.87
CA ALA A 30 -0.62 -0.30 7.06
C ALA A 30 0.33 -0.45 5.86
N SER A 31 -0.19 -0.36 4.63
CA SER A 31 0.64 -0.40 3.43
C SER A 31 1.71 0.70 3.44
N SER A 32 1.31 1.95 3.69
CA SER A 32 2.24 3.08 3.72
C SER A 32 3.23 2.98 4.86
N PHE A 33 2.77 2.57 6.04
CA PHE A 33 3.61 2.36 7.23
C PHE A 33 4.71 1.34 6.97
N ILE A 34 4.32 0.14 6.53
CA ILE A 34 5.24 -1.00 6.36
C ILE A 34 6.21 -0.74 5.21
N ILE A 35 5.72 -0.30 4.05
CA ILE A 35 6.59 -0.06 2.89
C ILE A 35 7.64 1.02 3.22
N THR A 36 7.23 2.10 3.87
CA THR A 36 8.17 3.17 4.26
C THR A 36 9.18 2.67 5.29
N GLY A 37 8.73 1.94 6.32
CA GLY A 37 9.63 1.37 7.32
C GLY A 37 10.71 0.48 6.71
N ILE A 38 10.34 -0.37 5.76
CA ILE A 38 11.27 -1.24 5.03
C ILE A 38 12.25 -0.43 4.16
N VAL A 39 11.73 0.50 3.35
CA VAL A 39 12.57 1.26 2.40
C VAL A 39 13.58 2.14 3.13
N ILE A 40 13.20 2.77 4.23
CA ILE A 40 14.13 3.61 5.01
C ILE A 40 15.19 2.75 5.71
N ASN A 41 14.82 1.58 6.22
CA ASN A 41 15.74 0.71 6.96
C ASN A 41 16.33 -0.42 6.09
N GLN A 42 16.35 -0.25 4.77
CA GLN A 42 16.87 -1.26 3.84
C GLN A 42 18.32 -1.67 4.11
N THR A 43 19.17 -0.75 4.58
CA THR A 43 20.58 -1.05 4.92
C THR A 43 20.66 -2.07 6.05
N PHE A 44 19.89 -1.87 7.11
CA PHE A 44 19.78 -2.82 8.23
C PHE A 44 19.30 -4.20 7.76
N ILE A 45 18.30 -4.24 6.88
CA ILE A 45 17.80 -5.50 6.32
C ILE A 45 18.88 -6.22 5.50
N ILE A 46 19.65 -5.49 4.66
CA ILE A 46 20.74 -6.08 3.87
C ILE A 46 21.81 -6.69 4.77
N GLU A 47 22.18 -5.98 5.81
CA GLU A 47 23.22 -6.42 6.75
C GLU A 47 22.75 -7.63 7.57
N SER A 48 21.53 -7.59 8.11
CA SER A 48 20.98 -8.69 8.91
C SER A 48 20.71 -9.96 8.10
N LYS A 49 20.44 -9.85 6.79
CA LYS A 49 20.16 -10.97 5.88
C LYS A 49 21.39 -11.45 5.09
N GLU A 50 22.52 -10.75 5.22
CA GLU A 50 23.76 -11.05 4.47
C GLU A 50 23.58 -11.15 2.94
N TRP A 51 22.61 -10.43 2.38
CA TRP A 51 22.26 -10.51 0.96
C TRP A 51 23.30 -9.87 0.02
N GLY A 52 24.26 -9.16 0.58
CA GLY A 52 25.25 -8.38 -0.17
C GLY A 52 24.75 -6.98 -0.55
N LYS A 53 25.67 -6.04 -0.61
CA LYS A 53 25.39 -4.59 -0.73
C LYS A 53 24.50 -4.17 -1.89
N PHE A 54 24.43 -4.94 -2.96
CA PHE A 54 23.67 -4.59 -4.16
C PHE A 54 22.39 -5.39 -4.36
N ALA A 55 22.05 -6.32 -3.47
CA ALA A 55 20.88 -7.19 -3.66
C ALA A 55 19.58 -6.39 -3.75
N ILE A 56 19.31 -5.52 -2.77
CA ILE A 56 18.10 -4.68 -2.79
C ILE A 56 18.16 -3.66 -3.93
N ALA A 57 19.31 -3.04 -4.17
CA ALA A 57 19.45 -2.08 -5.29
C ALA A 57 19.07 -2.72 -6.64
N LYS A 58 19.52 -3.95 -6.91
CA LYS A 58 19.14 -4.69 -8.13
C LYS A 58 17.67 -5.09 -8.13
N SER A 59 17.12 -5.47 -6.98
CA SER A 59 15.71 -5.90 -6.87
C SER A 59 14.71 -4.73 -7.00
N PHE A 60 15.15 -3.47 -6.85
CA PHE A 60 14.32 -2.30 -7.16
C PHE A 60 13.84 -2.26 -8.62
N MET A 61 14.58 -2.85 -9.55
CA MET A 61 14.11 -2.97 -10.95
C MET A 61 12.85 -3.83 -11.02
N ILE A 62 12.83 -4.95 -10.30
CA ILE A 62 11.66 -5.84 -10.25
C ILE A 62 10.51 -5.16 -9.52
N TYR A 63 10.78 -4.49 -8.40
CA TYR A 63 9.81 -3.68 -7.69
C TYR A 63 9.13 -2.67 -8.63
N SER A 64 9.90 -1.88 -9.35
CA SER A 64 9.37 -0.85 -10.25
C SER A 64 8.58 -1.44 -11.40
N LEU A 65 9.10 -2.50 -12.03
CA LEU A 65 8.43 -3.18 -13.14
C LEU A 65 7.08 -3.75 -12.70
N LEU A 66 7.04 -4.46 -11.58
CA LEU A 66 5.82 -5.05 -11.05
C LEU A 66 4.85 -3.99 -10.52
N THR A 67 5.34 -2.87 -9.95
CA THR A 67 4.48 -1.75 -9.60
C THR A 67 3.74 -1.22 -10.82
N VAL A 68 4.47 -0.91 -11.91
CA VAL A 68 3.88 -0.39 -13.14
C VAL A 68 2.93 -1.40 -13.78
N ALA A 69 3.34 -2.67 -13.90
CA ALA A 69 2.48 -3.72 -14.43
C ALA A 69 1.19 -3.86 -13.63
N THR A 70 1.30 -3.81 -12.30
CA THR A 70 0.14 -3.93 -11.40
C THR A 70 -0.76 -2.69 -11.47
N LEU A 71 -0.23 -1.48 -11.65
CA LEU A 71 -1.05 -0.30 -11.89
C LEU A 71 -1.99 -0.49 -13.09
N PHE A 72 -1.46 -0.97 -14.22
CA PHE A 72 -2.27 -1.25 -15.40
C PHE A 72 -3.29 -2.38 -15.18
N LEU A 73 -2.84 -3.52 -14.64
CA LEU A 73 -3.69 -4.67 -14.38
C LEU A 73 -4.80 -4.35 -13.37
N SER A 74 -4.49 -3.57 -12.34
CA SER A 74 -5.46 -3.17 -11.32
C SER A 74 -6.56 -2.28 -11.88
N GLY A 75 -6.26 -1.42 -12.86
CA GLY A 75 -7.27 -0.66 -13.58
C GLY A 75 -8.31 -1.59 -14.20
N PHE A 76 -7.88 -2.57 -15.02
CA PHE A 76 -8.78 -3.56 -15.61
C PHE A 76 -9.56 -4.39 -14.58
N LEU A 77 -8.91 -4.75 -13.48
CA LEU A 77 -9.57 -5.51 -12.41
C LEU A 77 -10.67 -4.70 -11.74
N VAL A 78 -10.40 -3.42 -11.45
CA VAL A 78 -11.39 -2.52 -10.83
C VAL A 78 -12.58 -2.29 -11.76
N ASP A 79 -12.32 -2.08 -13.05
CA ASP A 79 -13.39 -1.90 -14.04
C ASP A 79 -14.28 -3.14 -14.17
N LYS A 80 -13.70 -4.35 -14.04
CA LYS A 80 -14.43 -5.61 -14.18
C LYS A 80 -15.12 -6.07 -12.90
N PHE A 81 -14.48 -5.91 -11.74
CA PHE A 81 -14.92 -6.53 -10.47
C PHE A 81 -15.37 -5.55 -9.40
N SER A 82 -15.22 -4.25 -9.59
CA SER A 82 -15.41 -3.20 -8.56
C SER A 82 -14.29 -3.19 -7.50
N SER A 83 -13.88 -2.00 -7.09
CA SER A 83 -12.82 -1.84 -6.09
C SER A 83 -13.20 -2.41 -4.72
N ARG A 84 -14.49 -2.40 -4.36
CA ARG A 84 -14.98 -2.96 -3.09
C ARG A 84 -14.71 -4.46 -2.95
N LYS A 85 -14.80 -5.22 -4.06
CA LYS A 85 -14.55 -6.67 -4.06
C LYS A 85 -13.07 -7.00 -3.99
N ILE A 86 -12.23 -6.15 -4.58
CA ILE A 86 -10.77 -6.34 -4.62
C ILE A 86 -10.11 -5.84 -3.33
N PHE A 87 -10.73 -4.88 -2.65
CA PHE A 87 -10.16 -4.24 -1.45
C PHE A 87 -9.66 -5.22 -0.37
N PRO A 88 -10.34 -6.32 -0.04
CA PRO A 88 -9.83 -7.29 0.94
C PRO A 88 -8.49 -7.92 0.56
N LEU A 89 -8.16 -7.94 -0.74
CA LEU A 89 -6.90 -8.47 -1.26
C LEU A 89 -5.76 -7.45 -1.24
N LEU A 90 -6.03 -6.20 -0.85
CA LEU A 90 -5.08 -5.07 -0.88
C LEU A 90 -3.74 -5.40 -0.22
N ASN A 91 -3.78 -5.96 0.97
CA ASN A 91 -2.60 -6.25 1.78
C ASN A 91 -2.06 -7.68 1.63
N VAL A 92 -2.68 -8.53 0.81
CA VAL A 92 -2.22 -9.91 0.61
C VAL A 92 -0.81 -9.97 0.01
N PRO A 93 -0.47 -9.22 -1.06
CA PRO A 93 0.88 -9.21 -1.59
C PRO A 93 1.90 -8.67 -0.58
N LEU A 94 1.52 -7.67 0.21
CA LEU A 94 2.39 -7.13 1.26
C LEU A 94 2.67 -8.19 2.33
N LEU A 95 1.66 -8.92 2.77
CA LEU A 95 1.81 -10.02 3.72
C LEU A 95 2.74 -11.10 3.19
N LEU A 96 2.58 -11.52 1.93
CA LEU A 96 3.47 -12.47 1.28
C LEU A 96 4.91 -11.95 1.21
N SER A 97 5.09 -10.68 0.89
CA SER A 97 6.39 -10.01 0.92
C SER A 97 7.06 -10.13 2.30
N LEU A 98 6.32 -9.82 3.38
CA LEU A 98 6.84 -9.91 4.75
C LEU A 98 7.17 -11.35 5.16
N ILE A 99 6.34 -12.32 4.77
CA ILE A 99 6.61 -13.75 5.02
C ILE A 99 7.93 -14.14 4.35
N ILE A 100 8.16 -13.73 3.10
CA ILE A 100 9.42 -14.01 2.40
C ILE A 100 10.58 -13.35 3.12
N LEU A 101 10.43 -12.09 3.53
CA LEU A 101 11.47 -11.36 4.26
C LEU A 101 11.87 -12.08 5.56
N VAL A 102 10.90 -12.61 6.32
CA VAL A 102 11.15 -13.23 7.63
C VAL A 102 11.77 -14.63 7.48
N PHE A 103 11.23 -15.45 6.58
CA PHE A 103 11.56 -16.87 6.54
C PHE A 103 12.68 -17.27 5.56
N PHE A 104 13.09 -16.39 4.66
CA PHE A 104 14.07 -16.72 3.63
C PHE A 104 15.27 -15.77 3.66
N ASP A 105 16.48 -16.33 3.81
CA ASP A 105 17.73 -15.57 3.89
C ASP A 105 18.53 -15.60 2.58
N HIS A 106 18.14 -16.45 1.62
CA HIS A 106 18.84 -16.56 0.35
C HIS A 106 18.75 -15.26 -0.48
N PRO A 107 19.84 -14.78 -1.13
CA PRO A 107 19.84 -13.51 -1.88
C PRO A 107 18.74 -13.37 -2.94
N ILE A 108 18.27 -14.50 -3.52
CA ILE A 108 17.15 -14.50 -4.47
C ILE A 108 15.84 -14.06 -3.82
N SER A 109 15.68 -14.30 -2.51
CA SER A 109 14.47 -13.87 -1.79
C SER A 109 14.29 -12.35 -1.77
N ALA A 110 15.38 -11.57 -1.87
CA ALA A 110 15.30 -10.12 -2.03
C ALA A 110 14.49 -9.70 -3.28
N PHE A 111 14.67 -10.41 -4.39
CA PHE A 111 13.94 -10.13 -5.63
C PHE A 111 12.45 -10.47 -5.52
N VAL A 112 12.13 -11.60 -4.91
CA VAL A 112 10.75 -12.05 -4.71
C VAL A 112 10.03 -11.13 -3.72
N PHE A 113 10.68 -10.80 -2.61
CA PHE A 113 10.22 -9.86 -1.60
C PHE A 113 9.89 -8.49 -2.20
N MET A 114 10.84 -7.89 -2.92
CA MET A 114 10.65 -6.61 -3.58
C MET A 114 9.58 -6.68 -4.69
N GLY A 115 9.46 -7.80 -5.37
CA GLY A 115 8.43 -8.04 -6.37
C GLY A 115 7.02 -7.96 -5.76
N PHE A 116 6.76 -8.69 -4.69
CA PHE A 116 5.47 -8.65 -3.98
C PHE A 116 5.20 -7.27 -3.36
N MET A 117 6.22 -6.60 -2.85
CA MET A 117 6.11 -5.21 -2.40
C MET A 117 5.68 -4.27 -3.52
N GLY A 118 6.24 -4.43 -4.73
CA GLY A 118 5.85 -3.67 -5.93
C GLY A 118 4.40 -3.92 -6.33
N ILE A 119 3.94 -5.18 -6.29
CA ILE A 119 2.53 -5.53 -6.54
C ILE A 119 1.62 -4.84 -5.52
N SER A 120 1.96 -4.89 -4.24
CA SER A 120 1.19 -4.23 -3.18
C SER A 120 1.10 -2.71 -3.41
N ASN A 121 2.21 -2.08 -3.76
CA ASN A 121 2.24 -0.64 -4.04
C ASN A 121 1.36 -0.26 -5.24
N GLY A 122 1.43 -1.03 -6.33
CA GLY A 122 0.58 -0.82 -7.52
C GLY A 122 -0.92 -0.94 -7.21
N LEU A 123 -1.31 -2.00 -6.49
CA LEU A 123 -2.70 -2.21 -6.02
C LEU A 123 -3.19 -1.06 -5.14
N THR A 124 -2.39 -0.65 -4.16
CA THR A 124 -2.74 0.42 -3.22
C THR A 124 -3.04 1.72 -3.96
N ASN A 125 -2.22 2.11 -4.91
CA ASN A 125 -2.40 3.36 -5.65
C ASN A 125 -3.72 3.42 -6.44
N VAL A 126 -4.10 2.33 -7.11
CA VAL A 126 -5.36 2.27 -7.87
C VAL A 126 -6.56 2.15 -6.94
N LEU A 127 -6.52 1.22 -5.99
CA LEU A 127 -7.64 0.94 -5.10
C LEU A 127 -7.99 2.13 -4.21
N MET A 128 -7.00 2.89 -3.72
CA MET A 128 -7.26 4.10 -2.93
C MET A 128 -8.14 5.11 -3.66
N SER A 129 -7.91 5.31 -4.95
CA SER A 129 -8.71 6.27 -5.73
C SER A 129 -10.09 5.73 -6.05
N SER A 130 -10.16 4.50 -6.57
CA SER A 130 -11.40 3.89 -7.05
C SER A 130 -12.34 3.53 -5.92
N PHE A 131 -11.81 3.06 -4.80
CA PHE A 131 -12.59 2.65 -3.63
C PHE A 131 -13.37 3.84 -3.02
N TRP A 132 -12.71 4.98 -2.84
CA TRP A 132 -13.38 6.17 -2.30
C TRP A 132 -14.41 6.74 -3.28
N ALA A 133 -14.11 6.71 -4.58
CA ALA A 133 -15.07 7.13 -5.60
C ALA A 133 -16.33 6.26 -5.61
N GLU A 134 -16.19 4.94 -5.45
CA GLU A 134 -17.33 4.02 -5.42
C GLU A 134 -18.17 4.14 -4.14
N ILE A 135 -17.58 4.48 -2.99
CA ILE A 135 -18.32 4.57 -1.72
C ILE A 135 -18.91 5.94 -1.50
N TYR A 136 -18.12 6.99 -1.73
CA TYR A 136 -18.48 8.36 -1.35
C TYR A 136 -18.81 9.27 -2.53
N GLY A 137 -18.75 8.74 -3.76
CA GLY A 137 -19.02 9.51 -4.96
C GLY A 137 -17.84 10.38 -5.40
N VAL A 138 -18.00 11.04 -6.55
CA VAL A 138 -16.89 11.72 -7.24
C VAL A 138 -16.79 13.22 -6.95
N ASN A 139 -17.90 13.89 -6.55
CA ASN A 139 -17.93 15.35 -6.45
C ASN A 139 -16.95 15.94 -5.45
N TYR A 140 -16.72 15.25 -4.32
CA TYR A 140 -15.81 15.68 -3.26
C TYR A 140 -14.59 14.76 -3.11
N LEU A 141 -14.33 13.92 -4.11
CA LEU A 141 -13.26 12.91 -4.08
C LEU A 141 -11.89 13.54 -3.79
N GLY A 142 -11.59 14.70 -4.36
CA GLY A 142 -10.34 15.41 -4.11
C GLY A 142 -10.11 15.73 -2.63
N SER A 143 -11.15 16.18 -1.92
CA SER A 143 -11.05 16.49 -0.50
C SER A 143 -10.94 15.26 0.39
N ILE A 144 -11.54 14.13 -0.02
CA ILE A 144 -11.43 12.85 0.67
C ILE A 144 -10.02 12.26 0.47
N LYS A 145 -9.51 12.32 -0.77
CA LYS A 145 -8.12 11.89 -1.07
C LYS A 145 -7.08 12.74 -0.35
N ALA A 146 -7.29 14.04 -0.23
CA ALA A 146 -6.40 14.91 0.54
C ALA A 146 -6.39 14.51 2.03
N LEU A 147 -7.55 14.19 2.62
CA LEU A 147 -7.64 13.72 3.99
C LEU A 147 -6.89 12.39 4.18
N THR A 148 -7.17 11.39 3.35
CA THR A 148 -6.50 10.08 3.44
C THR A 148 -5.01 10.18 3.14
N GLY A 149 -4.62 11.01 2.16
CA GLY A 149 -3.22 11.27 1.84
C GLY A 149 -2.46 11.90 3.02
N SER A 150 -3.06 12.86 3.71
CA SER A 150 -2.46 13.45 4.92
C SER A 150 -2.25 12.41 6.03
N LEU A 151 -3.21 11.52 6.24
CA LEU A 151 -3.10 10.43 7.20
C LEU A 151 -2.02 9.41 6.80
N MET A 152 -1.87 9.15 5.51
CA MET A 152 -0.78 8.28 5.00
C MET A 152 0.59 8.93 5.26
N VAL A 153 0.76 10.24 5.00
CA VAL A 153 2.00 10.95 5.30
C VAL A 153 2.32 10.88 6.80
N PHE A 154 1.32 11.05 7.65
CA PHE A 154 1.50 10.88 9.09
C PHE A 154 1.92 9.44 9.45
N SER A 155 1.31 8.44 8.81
CA SER A 155 1.66 7.02 8.98
C SER A 155 3.12 6.73 8.56
N THR A 156 3.60 7.33 7.46
CA THR A 156 5.01 7.18 7.01
C THR A 156 5.98 7.82 8.01
N ALA A 157 5.66 8.98 8.54
CA ALA A 157 6.46 9.63 9.58
C ALA A 157 6.54 8.78 10.85
N LEU A 158 5.40 8.21 11.27
CA LEU A 158 5.33 7.30 12.42
C LEU A 158 6.15 6.02 12.16
N ALA A 159 6.11 5.47 10.95
CA ALA A 159 6.90 4.30 10.57
C ALA A 159 8.40 4.56 10.77
N THR A 160 8.88 5.70 10.30
CA THR A 160 10.30 6.08 10.44
C THR A 160 10.71 6.11 11.92
N ALA A 161 9.90 6.73 12.78
CA ALA A 161 10.20 6.83 14.20
C ALA A 161 10.15 5.46 14.91
N VAL A 162 9.13 4.65 14.62
CA VAL A 162 8.94 3.34 15.26
C VAL A 162 10.04 2.36 14.85
N PHE A 163 10.28 2.19 13.54
CA PHE A 163 11.32 1.27 13.06
C PHE A 163 12.72 1.71 13.49
N GLY A 164 13.03 3.02 13.44
CA GLY A 164 14.30 3.53 13.94
C GLY A 164 14.51 3.21 15.42
N SER A 165 13.50 3.47 16.24
CA SER A 165 13.58 3.17 17.68
C SER A 165 13.74 1.67 17.97
N LEU A 166 13.09 0.80 17.20
CA LEU A 166 13.22 -0.66 17.37
C LEU A 166 14.64 -1.13 17.03
N ILE A 167 15.21 -0.62 15.94
CA ILE A 167 16.59 -0.94 15.54
C ILE A 167 17.60 -0.43 16.60
N ASP A 168 17.41 0.77 17.14
CA ASP A 168 18.26 1.33 18.19
C ASP A 168 18.20 0.49 19.48
N LEU A 169 17.09 -0.17 19.75
CA LEU A 169 16.91 -1.09 20.87
C LEU A 169 17.45 -2.52 20.59
N GLY A 170 17.96 -2.78 19.39
CA GLY A 170 18.58 -4.06 19.00
C GLY A 170 17.60 -5.13 18.51
N TYR A 171 16.41 -4.71 18.04
CA TYR A 171 15.42 -5.61 17.44
C TYR A 171 15.49 -5.62 15.92
#